data_2b46439273ec3a3004f10e1dea1c8786
#
_entry.id   2b46439273ec3a3004f10e1dea1c8786
#
_cell.length_a   1.000
_cell.length_b   1.000
_cell.length_c   1.000
_cell.angle_alpha   90.00
_cell.angle_beta   90.00
_cell.angle_gamma   90.00
#
_symmetry.space_group_name_H-M   'P 1'
#
loop_
_entity.id
_entity.type
_entity.pdbx_description
1 polymer ?
#
loop_
_entity_poly.entity_id
_entity_poly.type
_entity_poly.pdbx_seq_one_letter_code
_entity_poly.pdbx_strand_id
1 'polypeptide(L)'
;MSTTRIHTYSYAQIWRIAYPILLSVLMEQLIGMTDTAFLGRVGEVELGASAIGGIFYISVFMLGMGFSVGTQILMARRNGEGRYADIGAIFYHSLAFLLLMALVLFMLTRLYAPALLSHIMSSTEVCRAADDFLHWRVWSFFFAFVNVLFRAFYVATTRTRTLTLNSVVMVLSNLLFTYLLIFGHCGLPAFGIAGAAMGNTLAAATSTVFFVVHTLRHVDCERYGLSRLPHFRFSLLGRVLGVSVWTMVQDFLSLATWFLFFVGVEHLGERELAATNLVRNISAFTFMTVIAIASTSSTLSGNLMGQGEYAAVRPMMRKCIRLAYAILVPVIALIAVFPESVLSIFTNDEALIRVSVTPLHVLLSSYVFTIPAQILLKTVSGTGNTRTALLCEASTLGIYTIYVVVAILICRVSLPWCWASEHVYNVFITLMTALYIIYGHWERKRI
;
A
#
# COMPACT_ATOMS: atom_id res chain seq x y z
N MET A 1 -20.08 26.94 -31.82
CA MET A 1 -19.57 25.77 -31.09
C MET A 1 -18.32 26.23 -30.33
N SER A 2 -18.47 26.57 -29.05
CA SER A 2 -17.36 26.91 -28.17
C SER A 2 -16.54 25.65 -27.91
N THR A 3 -15.33 25.55 -28.42
CA THR A 3 -14.36 24.53 -28.06
C THR A 3 -13.97 24.77 -26.61
N THR A 4 -14.73 24.19 -25.68
CA THR A 4 -14.38 24.11 -24.26
C THR A 4 -13.01 23.42 -24.19
N ARG A 5 -11.96 24.18 -23.89
CA ARG A 5 -10.62 23.62 -23.63
C ARG A 5 -10.74 22.66 -22.45
N ILE A 6 -10.73 21.37 -22.74
CA ILE A 6 -10.68 20.32 -21.72
C ILE A 6 -9.43 20.56 -20.90
N HIS A 7 -9.60 20.88 -19.62
CA HIS A 7 -8.49 21.14 -18.71
C HIS A 7 -7.80 19.82 -18.37
N THR A 8 -6.82 19.43 -19.18
CA THR A 8 -6.08 18.17 -18.97
C THR A 8 -4.80 18.44 -18.22
N TYR A 9 -4.54 17.67 -17.15
CA TYR A 9 -3.25 17.71 -16.44
C TYR A 9 -2.09 17.44 -17.39
N SER A 10 -1.00 18.21 -17.25
CA SER A 10 0.26 17.99 -17.97
C SER A 10 1.05 16.83 -17.32
N TYR A 11 2.00 16.23 -18.06
CA TYR A 11 2.91 15.22 -17.51
C TYR A 11 3.69 15.74 -16.29
N ALA A 12 4.13 17.00 -16.34
CA ALA A 12 4.85 17.64 -15.23
C ALA A 12 3.96 17.77 -13.98
N GLN A 13 2.68 18.11 -14.14
CA GLN A 13 1.74 18.16 -13.01
C GLN A 13 1.47 16.78 -12.41
N ILE A 14 1.28 15.75 -13.25
CA ILE A 14 1.10 14.36 -12.80
C ILE A 14 2.35 13.91 -12.03
N TRP A 15 3.54 14.14 -12.59
CA TRP A 15 4.80 13.77 -11.94
C TRP A 15 5.03 14.49 -10.62
N ARG A 16 4.71 15.79 -10.56
CA ARG A 16 4.82 16.60 -9.34
C ARG A 16 3.98 16.07 -8.18
N ILE A 17 2.89 15.35 -8.47
CA ILE A 17 2.05 14.69 -7.47
C ILE A 17 2.55 13.28 -7.19
N ALA A 18 2.97 12.55 -8.23
CA ALA A 18 3.36 11.16 -8.12
C ALA A 18 4.71 10.93 -7.43
N TYR A 19 5.74 11.78 -7.73
CA TYR A 19 7.08 11.52 -7.19
C TYR A 19 7.16 11.61 -5.65
N PRO A 20 6.44 12.52 -4.95
CA PRO A 20 6.47 12.50 -3.48
C PRO A 20 5.78 11.28 -2.88
N ILE A 21 4.75 10.75 -3.55
CA ILE A 21 4.10 9.50 -3.15
C ILE A 21 5.07 8.33 -3.33
N LEU A 22 5.77 8.29 -4.47
CA LEU A 22 6.81 7.28 -4.74
C LEU A 22 7.91 7.31 -3.67
N LEU A 23 8.45 8.50 -3.39
CA LEU A 23 9.47 8.65 -2.34
C LEU A 23 8.97 8.21 -0.97
N SER A 24 7.71 8.52 -0.63
CA SER A 24 7.09 8.08 0.62
C SER A 24 7.08 6.55 0.73
N VAL A 25 6.63 5.86 -0.31
CA VAL A 25 6.56 4.38 -0.33
C VAL A 25 7.96 3.75 -0.30
N LEU A 26 8.93 4.32 -1.02
CA LEU A 26 10.32 3.88 -0.97
C LEU A 26 10.94 4.05 0.43
N MET A 27 10.66 5.15 1.11
CA MET A 27 11.13 5.39 2.48
C MET A 27 10.51 4.41 3.48
N GLU A 28 9.23 4.07 3.32
CA GLU A 28 8.59 3.01 4.13
C GLU A 28 9.28 1.65 3.96
N GLN A 29 9.73 1.32 2.74
CA GLN A 29 10.49 0.09 2.49
C GLN A 29 11.87 0.10 3.17
N LEU A 30 12.54 1.26 3.20
CA LEU A 30 13.81 1.40 3.91
C LEU A 30 13.66 1.14 5.41
N ILE A 31 12.57 1.54 6.04
CA ILE A 31 12.27 1.23 7.45
C ILE A 31 12.26 -0.28 7.66
N GLY A 32 11.52 -1.03 6.84
CA GLY A 32 11.47 -2.50 6.95
C GLY A 32 12.84 -3.17 6.78
N MET A 33 13.64 -2.68 5.82
CA MET A 33 15.02 -3.18 5.60
C MET A 33 15.93 -2.90 6.80
N THR A 34 15.82 -1.70 7.37
CA THR A 34 16.61 -1.30 8.54
C THR A 34 16.25 -2.14 9.77
N ASP A 35 14.96 -2.34 10.03
CA ASP A 35 14.49 -3.18 11.14
C ASP A 35 15.00 -4.62 11.00
N THR A 36 14.94 -5.18 9.81
CA THR A 36 15.48 -6.51 9.50
C THR A 36 17.00 -6.58 9.74
N ALA A 37 17.73 -5.56 9.29
CA ALA A 37 19.18 -5.49 9.47
C ALA A 37 19.60 -5.36 10.94
N PHE A 38 18.84 -4.61 11.74
CA PHE A 38 19.12 -4.46 13.18
C PHE A 38 18.78 -5.73 13.94
N LEU A 39 17.59 -6.31 13.69
CA LEU A 39 17.16 -7.55 14.38
C LEU A 39 18.01 -8.77 13.99
N GLY A 40 18.49 -8.83 12.75
CA GLY A 40 19.45 -9.87 12.33
C GLY A 40 20.79 -9.83 13.08
N ARG A 41 21.15 -8.69 13.71
CA ARG A 41 22.32 -8.59 14.60
C ARG A 41 22.02 -8.95 16.06
N VAL A 42 20.75 -8.99 16.44
CA VAL A 42 20.33 -9.40 17.79
C VAL A 42 20.28 -10.91 17.88
N GLY A 43 19.61 -11.59 16.93
CA GLY A 43 19.53 -13.04 16.90
C GLY A 43 18.57 -13.57 15.84
N GLU A 44 18.69 -14.87 15.55
CA GLU A 44 17.82 -15.55 14.58
C GLU A 44 16.38 -15.69 15.09
N VAL A 45 16.21 -15.88 16.41
CA VAL A 45 14.90 -15.98 17.06
C VAL A 45 14.12 -14.67 16.91
N GLU A 46 14.78 -13.54 17.22
CA GLU A 46 14.19 -12.21 17.13
C GLU A 46 13.85 -11.85 15.68
N LEU A 47 14.71 -12.20 14.74
CA LEU A 47 14.49 -11.97 13.31
C LEU A 47 13.26 -12.75 12.82
N GLY A 48 13.19 -14.06 13.16
CA GLY A 48 12.05 -14.90 12.80
C GLY A 48 10.75 -14.45 13.45
N ALA A 49 10.79 -14.08 14.74
CA ALA A 49 9.65 -13.58 15.48
C ALA A 49 9.11 -12.25 14.91
N SER A 50 10.02 -11.33 14.55
CA SER A 50 9.64 -10.05 13.94
C SER A 50 9.01 -10.21 12.56
N ALA A 51 9.42 -11.21 11.77
CA ALA A 51 8.81 -11.52 10.49
C ALA A 51 7.35 -11.96 10.66
N ILE A 52 7.08 -12.86 11.60
CA ILE A 52 5.73 -13.36 11.88
C ILE A 52 4.85 -12.25 12.47
N GLY A 53 5.34 -11.55 13.50
CA GLY A 53 4.64 -10.41 14.11
C GLY A 53 4.40 -9.28 13.11
N GLY A 54 5.34 -9.06 12.18
CA GLY A 54 5.24 -8.08 11.11
C GLY A 54 4.13 -8.43 10.10
N ILE A 55 4.03 -9.69 9.67
CA ILE A 55 2.95 -10.15 8.78
C ILE A 55 1.59 -9.98 9.44
N PHE A 56 1.47 -10.35 10.72
CA PHE A 56 0.23 -10.14 11.48
C PHE A 56 -0.14 -8.65 11.53
N TYR A 57 0.82 -7.80 11.90
CA TYR A 57 0.62 -6.37 11.99
C TYR A 57 0.20 -5.75 10.64
N ILE A 58 0.87 -6.09 9.54
CA ILE A 58 0.54 -5.59 8.20
C ILE A 58 -0.87 -6.03 7.79
N SER A 59 -1.26 -7.27 8.06
CA SER A 59 -2.59 -7.78 7.73
C SER A 59 -3.70 -6.96 8.40
N VAL A 60 -3.51 -6.62 9.68
CA VAL A 60 -4.43 -5.77 10.43
C VAL A 60 -4.37 -4.31 9.95
N PHE A 61 -3.17 -3.79 9.69
CA PHE A 61 -2.95 -2.41 9.21
C PHE A 61 -3.62 -2.15 7.84
N MET A 62 -3.69 -3.15 6.96
CA MET A 62 -4.34 -3.04 5.65
C MET A 62 -5.82 -2.64 5.75
N LEU A 63 -6.52 -2.96 6.83
CA LEU A 63 -7.89 -2.51 7.05
C LEU A 63 -7.98 -0.98 7.15
N GLY A 64 -7.08 -0.37 7.94
CA GLY A 64 -7.00 1.09 8.06
C GLY A 64 -6.54 1.76 6.77
N MET A 65 -5.59 1.13 6.07
CA MET A 65 -5.11 1.61 4.77
C MET A 65 -6.25 1.62 3.74
N GLY A 66 -6.98 0.52 3.59
CA GLY A 66 -8.12 0.43 2.67
C GLY A 66 -9.23 1.43 3.00
N PHE A 67 -9.52 1.65 4.30
CA PHE A 67 -10.45 2.69 4.72
C PHE A 67 -9.96 4.08 4.31
N SER A 68 -8.67 4.37 4.50
CA SER A 68 -8.10 5.69 4.17
C SER A 68 -8.14 5.97 2.66
N VAL A 69 -8.01 4.95 1.80
CA VAL A 69 -8.15 5.08 0.34
C VAL A 69 -9.56 5.53 -0.04
N GLY A 70 -10.60 4.95 0.56
CA GLY A 70 -11.98 5.37 0.33
C GLY A 70 -12.24 6.81 0.81
N THR A 71 -11.70 7.17 1.97
CA THR A 71 -11.74 8.54 2.50
C THR A 71 -11.02 9.52 1.57
N GLN A 72 -9.85 9.14 1.02
CA GLN A 72 -9.10 9.93 0.04
C GLN A 72 -9.94 10.24 -1.20
N ILE A 73 -10.67 9.27 -1.73
CA ILE A 73 -11.54 9.43 -2.91
C ILE A 73 -12.62 10.48 -2.64
N LEU A 74 -13.27 10.41 -1.47
CA LEU A 74 -14.29 11.40 -1.08
C LEU A 74 -13.72 12.80 -0.90
N MET A 75 -12.58 12.92 -0.21
CA MET A 75 -11.90 14.20 -0.05
C MET A 75 -11.44 14.78 -1.39
N ALA A 76 -10.92 13.95 -2.30
CA ALA A 76 -10.52 14.37 -3.64
C ALA A 76 -11.72 14.89 -4.44
N ARG A 77 -12.88 14.24 -4.30
CA ARG A 77 -14.14 14.70 -4.93
C ARG A 77 -14.54 16.07 -4.41
N ARG A 78 -14.57 16.28 -3.07
CA ARG A 78 -14.90 17.57 -2.45
C ARG A 78 -13.90 18.67 -2.81
N ASN A 79 -12.62 18.30 -2.91
CA ASN A 79 -11.57 19.22 -3.36
C ASN A 79 -11.83 19.69 -4.80
N GLY A 80 -12.21 18.78 -5.70
CA GLY A 80 -12.59 19.13 -7.07
C GLY A 80 -13.85 19.99 -7.17
N GLU A 81 -14.86 19.74 -6.33
CA GLU A 81 -16.09 20.52 -6.24
C GLU A 81 -15.88 21.94 -5.65
N GLY A 82 -14.67 22.25 -5.14
CA GLY A 82 -14.41 23.50 -4.41
C GLY A 82 -15.03 23.55 -3.01
N ARG A 83 -15.59 22.45 -2.53
CA ARG A 83 -16.24 22.32 -1.22
C ARG A 83 -15.23 21.96 -0.14
N TYR A 84 -14.27 22.83 0.05
CA TYR A 84 -13.12 22.58 0.92
C TYR A 84 -13.51 22.36 2.38
N ALA A 85 -14.49 23.09 2.90
CA ALA A 85 -14.95 22.93 4.30
C ALA A 85 -15.51 21.53 4.60
N ASP A 86 -16.10 20.84 3.61
CA ASP A 86 -16.60 19.48 3.77
C ASP A 86 -15.47 18.46 3.97
N ILE A 87 -14.26 18.76 3.50
CA ILE A 87 -13.08 17.91 3.67
C ILE A 87 -12.76 17.72 5.15
N GLY A 88 -12.83 18.79 5.96
CA GLY A 88 -12.64 18.70 7.41
C GLY A 88 -13.68 17.83 8.09
N ALA A 89 -14.95 17.95 7.68
CA ALA A 89 -16.00 17.09 8.21
C ALA A 89 -15.73 15.61 7.90
N ILE A 90 -15.36 15.27 6.66
CA ILE A 90 -14.97 13.91 6.27
C ILE A 90 -13.75 13.46 7.08
N PHE A 91 -12.73 14.31 7.22
CA PHE A 91 -11.51 14.01 7.97
C PHE A 91 -11.82 13.63 9.43
N TYR A 92 -12.58 14.44 10.16
CA TYR A 92 -12.87 14.17 11.58
C TYR A 92 -13.77 12.94 11.78
N HIS A 93 -14.76 12.70 10.91
CA HIS A 93 -15.58 11.48 10.99
C HIS A 93 -14.74 10.23 10.70
N SER A 94 -13.82 10.32 9.73
CA SER A 94 -12.87 9.24 9.41
C SER A 94 -11.87 9.02 10.54
N LEU A 95 -11.39 10.11 11.17
CA LEU A 95 -10.50 10.05 12.33
C LEU A 95 -11.15 9.31 13.49
N ALA A 96 -12.39 9.68 13.82
CA ALA A 96 -13.14 9.04 14.91
C ALA A 96 -13.33 7.53 14.63
N PHE A 97 -13.69 7.16 13.41
CA PHE A 97 -13.84 5.77 13.03
C PHE A 97 -12.51 4.99 13.08
N LEU A 98 -11.43 5.57 12.55
CA LEU A 98 -10.11 4.93 12.55
C LEU A 98 -9.56 4.76 13.98
N LEU A 99 -9.77 5.73 14.87
CA LEU A 99 -9.37 5.59 16.27
C LEU A 99 -10.19 4.53 17.00
N LEU A 100 -11.50 4.46 16.73
CA LEU A 100 -12.34 3.39 17.27
C LEU A 100 -11.88 2.02 16.73
N MET A 101 -11.61 1.93 15.44
CA MET A 101 -11.08 0.72 14.82
C MET A 101 -9.70 0.35 15.39
N ALA A 102 -8.82 1.32 15.62
CA ALA A 102 -7.53 1.10 16.28
C ALA A 102 -7.72 0.51 17.68
N LEU A 103 -8.65 1.06 18.45
CA LEU A 103 -8.96 0.57 19.80
C LEU A 103 -9.48 -0.88 19.76
N VAL A 104 -10.44 -1.17 18.89
CA VAL A 104 -10.99 -2.53 18.73
C VAL A 104 -9.91 -3.51 18.32
N LEU A 105 -9.11 -3.18 17.30
CA LEU A 105 -8.03 -4.04 16.81
C LEU A 105 -6.91 -4.20 17.84
N PHE A 106 -6.59 -3.14 18.58
CA PHE A 106 -5.67 -3.22 19.71
C PHE A 106 -6.17 -4.22 20.77
N MET A 107 -7.43 -4.10 21.21
CA MET A 107 -8.02 -5.02 22.18
C MET A 107 -8.08 -6.45 21.68
N LEU A 108 -8.52 -6.66 20.44
CA LEU A 108 -8.57 -7.99 19.83
C LEU A 108 -7.18 -8.62 19.72
N THR A 109 -6.18 -7.85 19.29
CA THR A 109 -4.81 -8.36 19.19
C THR A 109 -4.26 -8.71 20.57
N ARG A 110 -4.45 -7.85 21.57
CA ARG A 110 -3.99 -8.11 22.94
C ARG A 110 -4.64 -9.35 23.57
N LEU A 111 -5.90 -9.60 23.23
CA LEU A 111 -6.66 -10.72 23.82
C LEU A 111 -6.40 -12.04 23.09
N TYR A 112 -6.28 -12.02 21.77
CA TYR A 112 -6.28 -13.25 20.97
C TYR A 112 -4.91 -13.59 20.34
N ALA A 113 -3.99 -12.62 20.15
CA ALA A 113 -2.71 -12.90 19.53
C ALA A 113 -1.86 -13.92 20.30
N PRO A 114 -1.74 -13.88 21.64
CA PRO A 114 -0.96 -14.87 22.38
C PRO A 114 -1.48 -16.30 22.17
N ALA A 115 -2.81 -16.49 22.23
CA ALA A 115 -3.43 -17.78 21.99
C ALA A 115 -3.25 -18.25 20.54
N LEU A 116 -3.41 -17.35 19.56
CA LEU A 116 -3.21 -17.65 18.14
C LEU A 116 -1.77 -18.07 17.85
N LEU A 117 -0.78 -17.30 18.34
CA LEU A 117 0.63 -17.59 18.16
C LEU A 117 1.02 -18.93 18.78
N SER A 118 0.53 -19.25 19.99
CA SER A 118 0.81 -20.53 20.65
C SER A 118 0.26 -21.74 19.91
N HIS A 119 -0.81 -21.59 19.11
CA HIS A 119 -1.37 -22.66 18.28
C HIS A 119 -0.65 -22.83 16.95
N ILE A 120 -0.08 -21.77 16.40
CA ILE A 120 0.55 -21.79 15.07
C ILE A 120 2.04 -22.11 15.17
N MET A 121 2.70 -21.72 16.27
CA MET A 121 4.16 -21.79 16.39
C MET A 121 4.61 -23.02 17.17
N SER A 122 5.55 -23.75 16.60
CA SER A 122 6.16 -24.92 17.24
C SER A 122 7.25 -24.55 18.26
N SER A 123 7.95 -23.41 18.06
CA SER A 123 9.01 -22.94 18.95
C SER A 123 8.46 -22.00 20.03
N THR A 124 8.64 -22.36 21.29
CA THR A 124 8.22 -21.54 22.43
C THR A 124 9.01 -20.24 22.53
N GLU A 125 10.29 -20.23 22.14
CA GLU A 125 11.14 -19.04 22.18
C GLU A 125 10.69 -18.01 21.13
N VAL A 126 10.47 -18.47 19.88
CA VAL A 126 9.98 -17.60 18.81
C VAL A 126 8.57 -17.07 19.13
N CYS A 127 7.72 -17.91 19.74
CA CYS A 127 6.38 -17.51 20.18
C CYS A 127 6.43 -16.36 21.22
N ARG A 128 7.29 -16.48 22.26
CA ARG A 128 7.46 -15.41 23.25
C ARG A 128 8.02 -14.13 22.63
N ALA A 129 9.03 -14.24 21.79
CA ALA A 129 9.61 -13.09 21.12
C ALA A 129 8.58 -12.40 20.19
N ALA A 130 7.72 -13.14 19.49
CA ALA A 130 6.66 -12.59 18.67
C ALA A 130 5.56 -11.93 19.51
N ASP A 131 5.22 -12.48 20.68
CA ASP A 131 4.29 -11.87 21.61
C ASP A 131 4.84 -10.55 22.18
N ASP A 132 6.12 -10.54 22.62
CA ASP A 132 6.81 -9.32 23.07
C ASP A 132 6.85 -8.24 21.98
N PHE A 133 7.12 -8.63 20.74
CA PHE A 133 7.08 -7.71 19.60
C PHE A 133 5.69 -7.11 19.39
N LEU A 134 4.65 -7.96 19.34
CA LEU A 134 3.29 -7.51 19.12
C LEU A 134 2.76 -6.69 20.30
N HIS A 135 3.15 -7.04 21.53
CA HIS A 135 2.78 -6.30 22.74
C HIS A 135 3.04 -4.79 22.61
N TRP A 136 4.18 -4.42 22.05
CA TRP A 136 4.56 -3.02 21.84
C TRP A 136 4.15 -2.50 20.48
N ARG A 137 4.17 -3.34 19.45
CA ARG A 137 3.85 -2.94 18.07
C ARG A 137 2.40 -2.51 17.89
N VAL A 138 1.46 -3.12 18.59
CA VAL A 138 0.02 -2.79 18.45
C VAL A 138 -0.33 -1.37 18.90
N TRP A 139 0.46 -0.76 19.76
CA TRP A 139 0.31 0.66 20.13
C TRP A 139 0.46 1.59 18.92
N SER A 140 1.22 1.17 17.92
CA SER A 140 1.38 1.96 16.72
C SER A 140 0.10 2.08 15.88
N PHE A 141 -0.94 1.24 16.06
CA PHE A 141 -2.19 1.37 15.32
C PHE A 141 -2.83 2.76 15.50
N PHE A 142 -2.79 3.30 16.72
CA PHE A 142 -3.36 4.63 16.98
C PHE A 142 -2.67 5.71 16.14
N PHE A 143 -1.36 5.68 16.04
CA PHE A 143 -0.59 6.65 15.26
C PHE A 143 -0.60 6.33 13.75
N ALA A 144 -0.46 5.07 13.39
CA ALA A 144 -0.43 4.64 12.01
C ALA A 144 -1.74 4.95 11.26
N PHE A 145 -2.90 4.75 11.92
CA PHE A 145 -4.19 5.06 11.32
C PHE A 145 -4.42 6.57 11.18
N VAL A 146 -3.92 7.36 12.10
CA VAL A 146 -3.89 8.83 11.96
C VAL A 146 -2.99 9.23 10.79
N ASN A 147 -1.82 8.63 10.67
CA ASN A 147 -0.86 8.93 9.59
C ASN A 147 -1.43 8.60 8.21
N VAL A 148 -2.11 7.45 8.03
CA VAL A 148 -2.73 7.11 6.74
C VAL A 148 -3.88 8.06 6.40
N LEU A 149 -4.60 8.58 7.39
CA LEU A 149 -5.63 9.59 7.18
C LEU A 149 -5.04 10.94 6.74
N PHE A 150 -3.95 11.40 7.38
CA PHE A 150 -3.24 12.60 6.92
C PHE A 150 -2.68 12.41 5.50
N ARG A 151 -2.12 11.23 5.21
CA ARG A 151 -1.68 10.88 3.85
C ARG A 151 -2.84 11.01 2.87
N ALA A 152 -4.01 10.45 3.19
CA ALA A 152 -5.22 10.56 2.37
C ALA A 152 -5.62 12.02 2.14
N PHE A 153 -5.56 12.88 3.15
CA PHE A 153 -5.84 14.30 3.05
C PHE A 153 -4.85 15.03 2.12
N TYR A 154 -3.54 14.82 2.30
CA TYR A 154 -2.52 15.48 1.49
C TYR A 154 -2.52 14.99 0.04
N VAL A 155 -2.79 13.72 -0.20
CA VAL A 155 -2.94 13.17 -1.55
C VAL A 155 -4.21 13.72 -2.20
N ALA A 156 -5.35 13.70 -1.53
CA ALA A 156 -6.63 14.19 -2.04
C ALA A 156 -6.59 15.67 -2.44
N THR A 157 -5.91 16.49 -1.65
CA THR A 157 -5.72 17.93 -1.89
C THR A 157 -4.52 18.24 -2.80
N THR A 158 -3.87 17.22 -3.36
CA THR A 158 -2.71 17.34 -4.27
C THR A 158 -1.48 18.03 -3.65
N ARG A 159 -1.38 18.08 -2.32
CA ARG A 159 -0.26 18.68 -1.56
C ARG A 159 0.78 17.64 -1.14
N THR A 160 1.17 16.79 -2.06
CA THR A 160 1.95 15.55 -1.78
C THR A 160 3.38 15.79 -1.31
N ARG A 161 3.96 16.97 -1.48
CA ARG A 161 5.32 17.31 -0.98
C ARG A 161 5.47 17.09 0.53
N THR A 162 4.41 17.31 1.29
CA THR A 162 4.40 17.06 2.74
C THR A 162 4.64 15.59 3.07
N LEU A 163 4.26 14.67 2.19
CA LEU A 163 4.49 13.24 2.38
C LEU A 163 5.98 12.91 2.36
N THR A 164 6.74 13.49 1.43
CA THR A 164 8.20 13.30 1.38
C THR A 164 8.88 13.80 2.66
N LEU A 165 8.49 14.99 3.12
CA LEU A 165 9.05 15.54 4.36
C LEU A 165 8.72 14.64 5.56
N ASN A 166 7.48 14.20 5.67
CA ASN A 166 7.06 13.27 6.71
C ASN A 166 7.81 11.96 6.65
N SER A 167 8.02 11.39 5.45
CA SER A 167 8.72 10.12 5.30
C SER A 167 10.18 10.22 5.72
N VAL A 168 10.85 11.34 5.42
CA VAL A 168 12.22 11.60 5.92
C VAL A 168 12.23 11.67 7.46
N VAL A 169 11.30 12.41 8.06
CA VAL A 169 11.17 12.49 9.53
C VAL A 169 10.93 11.11 10.12
N MET A 170 10.04 10.33 9.52
CA MET A 170 9.69 8.99 9.98
C MET A 170 10.88 8.02 9.91
N VAL A 171 11.62 8.01 8.79
CA VAL A 171 12.81 7.15 8.61
C VAL A 171 13.91 7.52 9.61
N LEU A 172 14.21 8.82 9.75
CA LEU A 172 15.24 9.26 10.69
C LEU A 172 14.85 8.95 12.14
N SER A 173 13.59 9.17 12.50
CA SER A 173 13.07 8.83 13.83
C SER A 173 13.08 7.33 14.08
N ASN A 174 12.69 6.53 13.09
CA ASN A 174 12.74 5.07 13.17
C ASN A 174 14.18 4.60 13.39
N LEU A 175 15.10 5.02 12.54
CA LEU A 175 16.51 4.66 12.64
C LEU A 175 17.07 4.99 14.04
N LEU A 176 16.79 6.20 14.53
CA LEU A 176 17.26 6.66 15.83
C LEU A 176 16.66 5.84 16.99
N PHE A 177 15.33 5.78 17.07
CA PHE A 177 14.67 5.11 18.19
C PHE A 177 14.89 3.60 18.19
N THR A 178 14.83 2.97 17.02
CA THR A 178 15.06 1.53 16.89
C THR A 178 16.48 1.17 17.27
N TYR A 179 17.49 1.95 16.82
CA TYR A 179 18.89 1.75 17.21
C TYR A 179 19.12 1.91 18.72
N LEU A 180 18.59 2.98 19.31
CA LEU A 180 18.76 3.25 20.74
C LEU A 180 18.10 2.18 21.61
N LEU A 181 16.90 1.72 21.24
CA LEU A 181 16.10 0.80 22.06
C LEU A 181 16.49 -0.67 21.85
N ILE A 182 16.91 -1.06 20.65
CA ILE A 182 17.39 -2.44 20.41
C ILE A 182 18.69 -2.68 21.16
N PHE A 183 19.69 -1.77 21.01
CA PHE A 183 21.05 -1.99 21.50
C PHE A 183 21.31 -1.39 22.87
N GLY A 184 20.39 -0.60 23.44
CA GLY A 184 20.57 -0.06 24.79
C GLY A 184 21.59 1.04 24.89
N HIS A 185 21.55 2.05 24.02
CA HIS A 185 22.45 3.20 24.07
C HIS A 185 21.90 4.39 24.87
N CYS A 186 22.74 5.35 25.20
CA CYS A 186 22.37 6.57 25.95
C CYS A 186 21.78 6.29 27.35
N GLY A 187 22.21 5.23 28.03
CA GLY A 187 21.70 4.89 29.36
C GLY A 187 20.36 4.14 29.39
N LEU A 188 19.83 3.77 28.22
CA LEU A 188 18.67 2.92 28.12
C LEU A 188 19.05 1.43 28.14
N PRO A 189 18.23 0.54 28.73
CA PRO A 189 18.48 -0.89 28.65
C PRO A 189 18.25 -1.39 27.21
N ALA A 190 18.95 -2.47 26.84
CA ALA A 190 18.75 -3.15 25.58
C ALA A 190 17.45 -3.96 25.62
N PHE A 191 16.45 -3.51 24.87
CA PHE A 191 15.14 -4.18 24.80
C PHE A 191 15.04 -5.23 23.67
N GLY A 192 16.08 -5.37 22.83
CA GLY A 192 16.07 -6.33 21.73
C GLY A 192 14.88 -6.16 20.81
N ILE A 193 14.11 -7.25 20.59
CA ILE A 193 12.94 -7.24 19.69
C ILE A 193 11.82 -6.29 20.16
N ALA A 194 11.58 -6.16 21.47
CA ALA A 194 10.64 -5.19 22.01
C ALA A 194 11.06 -3.75 21.69
N GLY A 195 12.39 -3.50 21.72
CA GLY A 195 12.98 -2.21 21.32
C GLY A 195 12.69 -1.83 19.87
N ALA A 196 12.70 -2.80 18.94
CA ALA A 196 12.32 -2.58 17.56
C ALA A 196 10.85 -2.15 17.45
N ALA A 197 9.95 -2.84 18.14
CA ALA A 197 8.52 -2.53 18.14
C ALA A 197 8.22 -1.16 18.76
N MET A 198 8.89 -0.82 19.88
CA MET A 198 8.81 0.50 20.52
C MET A 198 9.33 1.60 19.60
N GLY A 199 10.50 1.39 18.95
CA GLY A 199 11.12 2.34 18.03
C GLY A 199 10.20 2.66 16.85
N ASN A 200 9.59 1.65 16.26
CA ASN A 200 8.58 1.79 15.21
C ASN A 200 7.35 2.58 15.70
N THR A 201 6.89 2.31 16.91
CA THR A 201 5.74 3.02 17.50
C THR A 201 6.06 4.49 17.74
N LEU A 202 7.24 4.80 18.28
CA LEU A 202 7.71 6.17 18.49
C LEU A 202 7.91 6.91 17.16
N ALA A 203 8.43 6.25 16.13
CA ALA A 203 8.55 6.82 14.79
C ALA A 203 7.18 7.16 14.20
N ALA A 204 6.18 6.28 14.36
CA ALA A 204 4.81 6.54 13.94
C ALA A 204 4.18 7.72 14.73
N ALA A 205 4.45 7.82 16.03
CA ALA A 205 4.02 8.95 16.86
C ALA A 205 4.68 10.27 16.41
N THR A 206 5.98 10.26 16.13
CA THR A 206 6.72 11.42 15.62
C THR A 206 6.16 11.87 14.26
N SER A 207 5.85 10.93 13.37
CA SER A 207 5.17 11.20 12.11
C SER A 207 3.80 11.87 12.32
N THR A 208 3.00 11.38 13.29
CA THR A 208 1.71 12.00 13.64
C THR A 208 1.90 13.45 14.12
N VAL A 209 2.84 13.67 15.03
CA VAL A 209 3.16 15.02 15.52
C VAL A 209 3.60 15.93 14.38
N PHE A 210 4.47 15.44 13.50
CA PHE A 210 4.88 16.19 12.31
C PHE A 210 3.67 16.59 11.45
N PHE A 211 2.78 15.65 11.13
CA PHE A 211 1.59 15.94 10.32
C PHE A 211 0.68 16.98 10.98
N VAL A 212 0.43 16.85 12.28
CA VAL A 212 -0.38 17.82 13.02
C VAL A 212 0.24 19.21 12.99
N VAL A 213 1.53 19.31 13.38
CA VAL A 213 2.24 20.60 13.44
C VAL A 213 2.36 21.23 12.04
N HIS A 214 2.68 20.42 11.03
CA HIS A 214 2.80 20.90 9.66
C HIS A 214 1.45 21.38 9.11
N THR A 215 0.37 20.65 9.40
CA THR A 215 -1.00 21.04 8.99
C THR A 215 -1.39 22.36 9.62
N LEU A 216 -1.21 22.52 10.93
CA LEU A 216 -1.56 23.73 11.67
C LEU A 216 -0.75 24.97 11.20
N ARG A 217 0.49 24.76 10.71
CA ARG A 217 1.37 25.86 10.31
C ARG A 217 1.29 26.22 8.82
N HIS A 218 0.98 25.27 7.94
CA HIS A 218 1.13 25.44 6.49
C HIS A 218 -0.16 25.18 5.70
N VAL A 219 -1.23 24.71 6.35
CA VAL A 219 -2.53 24.51 5.72
C VAL A 219 -3.51 25.54 6.27
N ASP A 220 -4.28 26.13 5.38
CA ASP A 220 -5.39 26.98 5.77
C ASP A 220 -6.51 26.11 6.40
N CYS A 221 -6.42 25.94 7.72
CA CYS A 221 -7.34 25.09 8.48
C CYS A 221 -8.79 25.60 8.45
N GLU A 222 -9.01 26.91 8.29
CA GLU A 222 -10.37 27.48 8.17
C GLU A 222 -10.98 27.09 6.83
N ARG A 223 -10.22 27.26 5.75
CA ARG A 223 -10.66 26.89 4.40
C ARG A 223 -11.05 25.43 4.29
N TYR A 224 -10.26 24.53 4.89
CA TYR A 224 -10.52 23.09 4.85
C TYR A 224 -11.45 22.59 5.95
N GLY A 225 -12.00 23.47 6.79
CA GLY A 225 -12.90 23.11 7.89
C GLY A 225 -12.22 22.27 8.98
N LEU A 226 -10.88 22.39 9.12
CA LEU A 226 -10.10 21.68 10.13
C LEU A 226 -9.97 22.46 11.45
N SER A 227 -10.33 23.75 11.47
CA SER A 227 -10.24 24.62 12.67
C SER A 227 -11.33 24.37 13.70
N ARG A 228 -12.43 23.73 13.30
CA ARG A 228 -13.57 23.46 14.18
C ARG A 228 -13.98 22.00 14.09
N LEU A 229 -14.20 21.35 15.22
CA LEU A 229 -14.76 20.01 15.28
C LEU A 229 -16.22 20.07 14.78
N PRO A 230 -16.55 19.33 13.70
CA PRO A 230 -17.91 19.30 13.21
C PRO A 230 -18.81 18.50 14.16
N HIS A 231 -20.11 18.79 14.17
CA HIS A 231 -21.07 17.93 14.83
C HIS A 231 -21.04 16.55 14.15
N PHE A 232 -20.94 15.49 14.97
CA PHE A 232 -20.90 14.13 14.47
C PHE A 232 -22.22 13.75 13.78
N ARG A 233 -22.14 13.27 12.54
CA ARG A 233 -23.30 12.90 11.71
C ARG A 233 -23.12 11.46 11.20
N PHE A 234 -23.95 10.55 11.71
CA PHE A 234 -23.91 9.16 11.24
C PHE A 234 -24.17 9.02 9.72
N SER A 235 -24.96 9.92 9.13
CA SER A 235 -25.21 9.94 7.68
C SER A 235 -23.95 10.23 6.87
N LEU A 236 -23.04 11.08 7.37
CA LEU A 236 -21.77 11.35 6.73
C LEU A 236 -20.81 10.16 6.88
N LEU A 237 -20.75 9.58 8.09
CA LEU A 237 -19.95 8.36 8.31
C LEU A 237 -20.46 7.21 7.42
N GLY A 238 -21.78 7.04 7.29
CA GLY A 238 -22.39 6.05 6.40
C GLY A 238 -21.97 6.25 4.94
N ARG A 239 -21.86 7.50 4.46
CA ARG A 239 -21.32 7.80 3.12
C ARG A 239 -19.85 7.45 2.99
N VAL A 240 -19.04 7.77 3.98
CA VAL A 240 -17.60 7.41 4.00
C VAL A 240 -17.46 5.88 3.96
N LEU A 241 -18.18 5.17 4.82
CA LEU A 241 -18.19 3.70 4.84
C LEU A 241 -18.70 3.10 3.53
N GLY A 242 -19.72 3.71 2.92
CA GLY A 242 -20.26 3.27 1.63
C GLY A 242 -19.26 3.29 0.47
N VAL A 243 -18.17 4.04 0.60
CA VAL A 243 -17.04 4.05 -0.35
C VAL A 243 -15.88 3.20 0.18
N SER A 244 -15.55 3.34 1.46
CA SER A 244 -14.35 2.76 2.05
C SER A 244 -14.43 1.26 2.33
N VAL A 245 -15.61 0.71 2.62
CA VAL A 245 -15.75 -0.74 2.85
C VAL A 245 -15.34 -1.54 1.61
N TRP A 246 -15.66 -1.06 0.43
CA TRP A 246 -15.30 -1.74 -0.81
C TRP A 246 -13.78 -1.75 -1.05
N THR A 247 -13.09 -0.65 -0.74
CA THR A 247 -11.62 -0.58 -0.82
C THR A 247 -10.95 -1.41 0.27
N MET A 248 -11.51 -1.48 1.48
CA MET A 248 -11.01 -2.37 2.53
C MET A 248 -11.10 -3.84 2.12
N VAL A 249 -12.25 -4.27 1.62
CA VAL A 249 -12.46 -5.65 1.14
C VAL A 249 -11.55 -5.95 -0.04
N GLN A 250 -11.37 -4.99 -0.96
CA GLN A 250 -10.49 -5.10 -2.11
C GLN A 250 -9.04 -5.37 -1.69
N ASP A 251 -8.47 -4.53 -0.84
CA ASP A 251 -7.09 -4.66 -0.39
C ASP A 251 -6.87 -5.95 0.42
N PHE A 252 -7.87 -6.36 1.22
CA PHE A 252 -7.82 -7.63 1.96
C PHE A 252 -7.83 -8.85 1.03
N LEU A 253 -8.72 -8.87 0.03
CA LEU A 253 -8.80 -9.98 -0.94
C LEU A 253 -7.52 -10.10 -1.75
N SER A 254 -6.94 -8.98 -2.18
CA SER A 254 -5.67 -8.97 -2.91
C SER A 254 -4.54 -9.57 -2.08
N LEU A 255 -4.44 -9.17 -0.80
CA LEU A 255 -3.43 -9.70 0.11
C LEU A 255 -3.62 -11.20 0.37
N ALA A 256 -4.86 -11.64 0.63
CA ALA A 256 -5.17 -13.05 0.91
C ALA A 256 -4.86 -13.94 -0.30
N THR A 257 -5.19 -13.48 -1.51
CA THR A 257 -4.92 -14.23 -2.75
C THR A 257 -3.42 -14.29 -3.05
N TRP A 258 -2.69 -13.21 -2.77
CA TRP A 258 -1.25 -13.20 -2.92
C TRP A 258 -0.56 -14.14 -1.91
N PHE A 259 -1.08 -14.22 -0.68
CA PHE A 259 -0.61 -15.20 0.30
C PHE A 259 -0.84 -16.65 -0.18
N LEU A 260 -2.00 -16.93 -0.81
CA LEU A 260 -2.29 -18.24 -1.40
C LEU A 260 -1.26 -18.65 -2.46
N PHE A 261 -0.77 -17.69 -3.27
CA PHE A 261 0.30 -17.95 -4.24
C PHE A 261 1.59 -18.43 -3.54
N PHE A 262 2.00 -17.76 -2.46
CA PHE A 262 3.20 -18.17 -1.70
C PHE A 262 3.06 -19.55 -1.08
N VAL A 263 1.90 -19.85 -0.50
CA VAL A 263 1.60 -21.18 0.03
C VAL A 263 1.64 -22.23 -1.10
N GLY A 264 1.12 -21.89 -2.27
CA GLY A 264 1.19 -22.77 -3.44
C GLY A 264 2.64 -23.07 -3.84
N VAL A 265 3.49 -22.06 -3.92
CA VAL A 265 4.90 -22.22 -4.31
C VAL A 265 5.70 -22.97 -3.24
N GLU A 266 5.39 -22.80 -1.96
CA GLU A 266 6.02 -23.55 -0.86
C GLU A 266 5.85 -25.07 -1.04
N HIS A 267 4.70 -25.53 -1.54
CA HIS A 267 4.45 -26.95 -1.83
C HIS A 267 5.29 -27.51 -3.00
N LEU A 268 5.95 -26.65 -3.80
CA LEU A 268 6.86 -27.09 -4.85
C LEU A 268 8.26 -27.38 -4.31
N GLY A 269 8.69 -26.68 -3.26
CA GLY A 269 9.97 -26.88 -2.61
C GLY A 269 10.56 -25.60 -1.99
N GLU A 270 11.51 -25.79 -1.08
CA GLU A 270 12.18 -24.69 -0.38
C GLU A 270 12.99 -23.79 -1.35
N ARG A 271 13.57 -24.38 -2.37
CA ARG A 271 14.38 -23.65 -3.37
C ARG A 271 13.50 -22.77 -4.26
N GLU A 272 12.36 -23.27 -4.69
CA GLU A 272 11.35 -22.53 -5.45
C GLU A 272 10.79 -21.36 -4.63
N LEU A 273 10.56 -21.56 -3.34
CA LEU A 273 10.13 -20.51 -2.43
C LEU A 273 11.22 -19.45 -2.23
N ALA A 274 12.49 -19.86 -2.08
CA ALA A 274 13.63 -18.95 -1.97
C ALA A 274 13.79 -18.09 -3.25
N ALA A 275 13.72 -18.73 -4.42
CA ALA A 275 13.76 -18.03 -5.71
C ALA A 275 12.58 -17.06 -5.87
N THR A 276 11.37 -17.45 -5.44
CA THR A 276 10.18 -16.61 -5.44
C THR A 276 10.36 -15.37 -4.55
N ASN A 277 10.93 -15.52 -3.36
CA ASN A 277 11.22 -14.39 -2.48
C ASN A 277 12.22 -13.41 -3.09
N LEU A 278 13.24 -13.94 -3.79
CA LEU A 278 14.25 -13.14 -4.47
C LEU A 278 13.61 -12.30 -5.60
N VAL A 279 12.82 -12.93 -6.47
CA VAL A 279 12.08 -12.28 -7.55
C VAL A 279 11.10 -11.24 -7.01
N ARG A 280 10.38 -11.55 -5.92
CA ARG A 280 9.48 -10.64 -5.24
C ARG A 280 10.17 -9.36 -4.76
N ASN A 281 11.34 -9.49 -4.14
CA ASN A 281 12.07 -8.34 -3.62
C ASN A 281 12.43 -7.34 -4.73
N ILE A 282 12.85 -7.84 -5.90
CA ILE A 282 13.12 -7.00 -7.06
C ILE A 282 11.82 -6.35 -7.58
N SER A 283 10.74 -7.14 -7.67
CA SER A 283 9.43 -6.64 -8.10
C SER A 283 8.89 -5.54 -7.19
N ALA A 284 9.13 -5.61 -5.88
CA ALA A 284 8.64 -4.62 -4.94
C ALA A 284 9.07 -3.20 -5.32
N PHE A 285 10.32 -2.98 -5.72
CA PHE A 285 10.81 -1.66 -6.12
C PHE A 285 10.14 -1.13 -7.40
N THR A 286 9.97 -1.98 -8.41
CA THR A 286 9.31 -1.58 -9.66
C THR A 286 7.82 -1.33 -9.45
N PHE A 287 7.16 -2.15 -8.64
CA PHE A 287 5.74 -2.06 -8.33
C PHE A 287 5.39 -0.79 -7.52
N MET A 288 6.28 -0.30 -6.66
CA MET A 288 6.08 0.96 -5.93
C MET A 288 5.88 2.16 -6.86
N THR A 289 6.58 2.19 -8.00
CA THR A 289 6.37 3.23 -9.02
C THR A 289 4.98 3.14 -9.64
N VAL A 290 4.50 1.92 -9.91
CA VAL A 290 3.14 1.70 -10.42
C VAL A 290 2.10 2.19 -9.41
N ILE A 291 2.24 1.80 -8.13
CA ILE A 291 1.32 2.21 -7.05
C ILE A 291 1.26 3.74 -6.91
N ALA A 292 2.41 4.42 -6.95
CA ALA A 292 2.45 5.88 -6.80
C ALA A 292 1.70 6.60 -7.94
N ILE A 293 1.90 6.17 -9.18
CA ILE A 293 1.22 6.75 -10.34
C ILE A 293 -0.27 6.35 -10.35
N ALA A 294 -0.61 5.13 -9.96
CA ALA A 294 -1.99 4.66 -9.85
C ALA A 294 -2.77 5.44 -8.77
N SER A 295 -2.16 5.69 -7.59
CA SER A 295 -2.72 6.52 -6.53
C SER A 295 -2.94 7.96 -7.01
N THR A 296 -1.98 8.51 -7.77
CA THR A 296 -2.12 9.83 -8.41
C THR A 296 -3.28 9.84 -9.39
N SER A 297 -3.42 8.83 -10.24
CA SER A 297 -4.54 8.70 -11.19
C SER A 297 -5.90 8.64 -10.47
N SER A 298 -6.00 7.89 -9.37
CA SER A 298 -7.19 7.84 -8.52
C SER A 298 -7.58 9.23 -8.00
N THR A 299 -6.62 9.94 -7.43
CA THR A 299 -6.84 11.28 -6.87
C THR A 299 -7.26 12.30 -7.92
N LEU A 300 -6.55 12.33 -9.04
CA LEU A 300 -6.86 13.24 -10.13
C LEU A 300 -8.22 12.94 -10.77
N SER A 301 -8.60 11.65 -10.84
CA SER A 301 -9.94 11.24 -11.29
C SER A 301 -11.01 11.77 -10.33
N GLY A 302 -10.82 11.64 -9.01
CA GLY A 302 -11.75 12.19 -8.02
C GLY A 302 -11.91 13.71 -8.14
N ASN A 303 -10.80 14.44 -8.29
CA ASN A 303 -10.81 15.89 -8.50
C ASN A 303 -11.54 16.28 -9.79
N LEU A 304 -11.23 15.64 -10.94
CA LEU A 304 -11.90 15.91 -12.22
C LEU A 304 -13.40 15.61 -12.17
N MET A 305 -13.77 14.51 -11.52
CA MET A 305 -15.18 14.18 -11.29
C MET A 305 -15.89 15.24 -10.44
N GLY A 306 -15.20 15.80 -9.44
CA GLY A 306 -15.71 16.90 -8.62
C GLY A 306 -15.88 18.20 -9.40
N GLN A 307 -14.97 18.50 -10.30
CA GLN A 307 -15.03 19.66 -11.20
C GLN A 307 -16.10 19.54 -12.30
N GLY A 308 -16.69 18.33 -12.48
CA GLY A 308 -17.61 18.05 -13.56
C GLY A 308 -16.92 17.81 -14.92
N GLU A 309 -15.59 17.72 -14.92
CA GLU A 309 -14.78 17.53 -16.14
C GLU A 309 -14.57 16.04 -16.46
N TYR A 310 -15.65 15.31 -16.64
CA TYR A 310 -15.66 13.87 -16.90
C TYR A 310 -14.84 13.47 -18.14
N ALA A 311 -14.93 14.29 -19.21
CA ALA A 311 -14.22 14.05 -20.46
C ALA A 311 -12.67 14.06 -20.29
N ALA A 312 -12.17 14.73 -19.27
CA ALA A 312 -10.73 14.85 -18.99
C ALA A 312 -10.15 13.60 -18.30
N VAL A 313 -10.98 12.74 -17.69
CA VAL A 313 -10.53 11.56 -16.94
C VAL A 313 -9.78 10.57 -17.83
N ARG A 314 -10.34 10.21 -19.00
CA ARG A 314 -9.70 9.26 -19.92
C ARG A 314 -8.35 9.78 -20.47
N PRO A 315 -8.23 11.03 -20.96
CA PRO A 315 -6.95 11.59 -21.38
C PRO A 315 -5.91 11.65 -20.24
N MET A 316 -6.32 12.05 -19.04
CA MET A 316 -5.45 12.08 -17.86
C MET A 316 -4.91 10.68 -17.52
N MET A 317 -5.78 9.67 -17.46
CA MET A 317 -5.44 8.27 -17.22
C MET A 317 -4.41 7.75 -18.25
N ARG A 318 -4.64 8.02 -19.55
CA ARG A 318 -3.68 7.64 -20.62
C ARG A 318 -2.32 8.30 -20.42
N LYS A 319 -2.28 9.55 -19.95
CA LYS A 319 -1.01 10.22 -19.61
C LYS A 319 -0.32 9.54 -18.42
N CYS A 320 -1.06 9.13 -17.39
CA CYS A 320 -0.51 8.36 -16.27
C CYS A 320 0.12 7.04 -16.76
N ILE A 321 -0.57 6.29 -17.62
CA ILE A 321 -0.06 5.04 -18.21
C ILE A 321 1.22 5.30 -19.02
N ARG A 322 1.22 6.31 -19.90
CA ARG A 322 2.42 6.65 -20.71
C ARG A 322 3.59 7.08 -19.83
N LEU A 323 3.33 7.86 -18.79
CA LEU A 323 4.36 8.31 -17.84
C LEU A 323 4.95 7.12 -17.08
N ALA A 324 4.11 6.17 -16.64
CA ALA A 324 4.57 4.97 -15.96
C ALA A 324 5.45 4.10 -16.88
N TYR A 325 5.06 3.91 -18.13
CA TYR A 325 5.89 3.22 -19.12
C TYR A 325 7.22 3.96 -19.37
N ALA A 326 7.19 5.28 -19.53
CA ALA A 326 8.40 6.05 -19.77
C ALA A 326 9.43 5.93 -18.65
N ILE A 327 8.98 5.75 -17.40
CA ILE A 327 9.85 5.59 -16.24
C ILE A 327 10.28 4.13 -16.07
N LEU A 328 9.34 3.18 -16.19
CA LEU A 328 9.59 1.78 -15.83
C LEU A 328 10.22 0.95 -16.95
N VAL A 329 9.92 1.23 -18.22
CA VAL A 329 10.48 0.44 -19.32
C VAL A 329 12.02 0.47 -19.33
N PRO A 330 12.70 1.63 -19.15
CA PRO A 330 14.16 1.64 -19.05
C PRO A 330 14.70 0.83 -17.86
N VAL A 331 14.01 0.93 -16.70
CA VAL A 331 14.41 0.18 -15.49
C VAL A 331 14.22 -1.32 -15.68
N ILE A 332 13.07 -1.73 -16.20
CA ILE A 332 12.76 -3.14 -16.49
C ILE A 332 13.72 -3.70 -17.55
N ALA A 333 14.04 -2.93 -18.60
CA ALA A 333 15.00 -3.31 -19.61
C ALA A 333 16.41 -3.51 -19.03
N LEU A 334 16.84 -2.62 -18.12
CA LEU A 334 18.12 -2.75 -17.42
C LEU A 334 18.16 -4.04 -16.57
N ILE A 335 17.12 -4.32 -15.80
CA ILE A 335 17.02 -5.54 -14.98
C ILE A 335 16.98 -6.79 -15.88
N ALA A 336 16.26 -6.74 -17.00
CA ALA A 336 16.14 -7.86 -17.92
C ALA A 336 17.45 -8.17 -18.67
N VAL A 337 18.29 -7.15 -18.94
CA VAL A 337 19.60 -7.34 -19.61
C VAL A 337 20.66 -7.84 -18.62
N PHE A 338 20.57 -7.41 -17.35
CA PHE A 338 21.55 -7.76 -16.30
C PHE A 338 20.90 -8.48 -15.10
N PRO A 339 20.12 -9.56 -15.31
CA PRO A 339 19.33 -10.19 -14.25
C PRO A 339 20.23 -10.79 -13.15
N GLU A 340 21.32 -11.42 -13.50
CA GLU A 340 22.25 -12.06 -12.57
C GLU A 340 22.90 -11.01 -11.65
N SER A 341 23.33 -9.88 -12.21
CA SER A 341 23.92 -8.78 -11.45
C SER A 341 22.94 -8.15 -10.46
N VAL A 342 21.66 -8.07 -10.81
CA VAL A 342 20.62 -7.54 -9.91
C VAL A 342 20.27 -8.56 -8.83
N LEU A 343 20.20 -9.85 -9.18
CA LEU A 343 19.94 -10.93 -8.24
C LEU A 343 21.10 -11.10 -7.25
N SER A 344 22.35 -10.92 -7.68
CA SER A 344 23.55 -11.02 -6.82
C SER A 344 23.62 -9.94 -5.73
N ILE A 345 22.83 -8.85 -5.83
CA ILE A 345 22.70 -7.87 -4.74
C ILE A 345 22.07 -8.51 -3.50
N PHE A 346 21.21 -9.52 -3.69
CA PHE A 346 20.44 -10.14 -2.61
C PHE A 346 20.98 -11.47 -2.13
N THR A 347 21.78 -12.18 -2.94
CA THR A 347 22.35 -13.50 -2.60
C THR A 347 23.65 -13.78 -3.32
N ASN A 348 24.54 -14.55 -2.69
CA ASN A 348 25.78 -15.05 -3.28
C ASN A 348 25.64 -16.49 -3.82
N ASP A 349 24.47 -17.11 -3.67
CA ASP A 349 24.21 -18.46 -4.17
C ASP A 349 23.97 -18.43 -5.68
N GLU A 350 25.01 -18.76 -6.45
CA GLU A 350 24.92 -18.81 -7.92
C GLU A 350 23.87 -19.78 -8.45
N ALA A 351 23.60 -20.87 -7.73
CA ALA A 351 22.62 -21.86 -8.16
C ALA A 351 21.19 -21.29 -7.96
N LEU A 352 20.95 -20.54 -6.90
CA LEU A 352 19.69 -19.84 -6.64
C LEU A 352 19.49 -18.71 -7.66
N ILE A 353 20.55 -17.95 -7.98
CA ILE A 353 20.52 -16.90 -8.99
C ILE A 353 20.06 -17.48 -10.33
N ARG A 354 20.71 -18.56 -10.80
CA ARG A 354 20.37 -19.20 -12.08
C ARG A 354 18.91 -19.65 -12.18
N VAL A 355 18.37 -20.24 -11.11
CA VAL A 355 16.96 -20.68 -11.07
C VAL A 355 16.00 -19.49 -11.08
N SER A 356 16.41 -18.35 -10.54
CA SER A 356 15.57 -17.14 -10.41
C SER A 356 15.52 -16.29 -11.68
N VAL A 357 16.46 -16.42 -12.62
CA VAL A 357 16.53 -15.58 -13.84
C VAL A 357 15.28 -15.71 -14.70
N THR A 358 14.86 -16.95 -15.03
CA THR A 358 13.68 -17.15 -15.89
C THR A 358 12.37 -16.66 -15.24
N PRO A 359 12.06 -17.00 -13.98
CA PRO A 359 10.92 -16.41 -13.28
C PRO A 359 10.94 -14.88 -13.23
N LEU A 360 12.12 -14.27 -13.03
CA LEU A 360 12.27 -12.81 -13.07
C LEU A 360 11.89 -12.24 -14.44
N HIS A 361 12.35 -12.83 -15.54
CA HIS A 361 11.97 -12.38 -16.88
C HIS A 361 10.46 -12.52 -17.13
N VAL A 362 9.83 -13.60 -16.68
CA VAL A 362 8.38 -13.78 -16.78
C VAL A 362 7.66 -12.68 -16.00
N LEU A 363 8.09 -12.40 -14.76
CA LEU A 363 7.51 -11.31 -13.98
C LEU A 363 7.71 -9.95 -14.66
N LEU A 364 8.92 -9.62 -15.12
CA LEU A 364 9.20 -8.35 -15.79
C LEU A 364 8.34 -8.16 -17.05
N SER A 365 8.11 -9.22 -17.82
CA SER A 365 7.23 -9.17 -19.00
C SER A 365 5.76 -8.88 -18.63
N SER A 366 5.31 -9.27 -17.44
CA SER A 366 3.95 -8.97 -16.99
C SER A 366 3.69 -7.48 -16.79
N TYR A 367 4.74 -6.66 -16.59
CA TYR A 367 4.59 -5.21 -16.38
C TYR A 367 3.97 -4.48 -17.59
N VAL A 368 4.03 -5.07 -18.77
CA VAL A 368 3.28 -4.57 -19.94
C VAL A 368 1.77 -4.48 -19.63
N PHE A 369 1.26 -5.40 -18.84
CA PHE A 369 -0.15 -5.41 -18.41
C PHE A 369 -0.34 -4.86 -17.00
N THR A 370 0.63 -5.00 -16.08
CA THR A 370 0.55 -4.52 -14.70
C THR A 370 0.38 -3.01 -14.63
N ILE A 371 1.10 -2.26 -15.46
CA ILE A 371 1.02 -0.80 -15.49
C ILE A 371 -0.40 -0.32 -15.83
N PRO A 372 -1.01 -0.69 -16.96
CA PRO A 372 -2.38 -0.28 -17.25
C PRO A 372 -3.40 -0.89 -16.27
N ALA A 373 -3.21 -2.12 -15.82
CA ALA A 373 -4.08 -2.80 -14.88
C ALA A 373 -4.31 -1.98 -13.60
N GLN A 374 -3.23 -1.61 -12.93
CA GLN A 374 -3.29 -0.88 -11.67
C GLN A 374 -3.80 0.56 -11.86
N ILE A 375 -3.37 1.24 -12.92
CA ILE A 375 -3.81 2.62 -13.18
C ILE A 375 -5.30 2.66 -13.55
N LEU A 376 -5.79 1.72 -14.36
CA LEU A 376 -7.21 1.61 -14.72
C LEU A 376 -8.07 1.31 -13.48
N LEU A 377 -7.68 0.32 -12.70
CA LEU A 377 -8.39 -0.08 -11.48
C LEU A 377 -8.51 1.08 -10.48
N LYS A 378 -7.39 1.74 -10.19
CA LYS A 378 -7.38 2.89 -9.27
C LYS A 378 -8.08 4.13 -9.86
N THR A 379 -8.11 4.29 -11.20
CA THR A 379 -8.92 5.32 -11.87
C THR A 379 -10.41 5.04 -11.65
N VAL A 380 -10.89 3.80 -11.86
CA VAL A 380 -12.28 3.41 -11.60
C VAL A 380 -12.64 3.70 -10.14
N SER A 381 -11.80 3.28 -9.19
CA SER A 381 -12.01 3.59 -7.76
C SER A 381 -12.09 5.11 -7.52
N GLY A 382 -11.19 5.89 -8.13
CA GLY A 382 -11.11 7.34 -8.02
C GLY A 382 -12.34 8.09 -8.52
N THR A 383 -13.08 7.52 -9.49
CA THR A 383 -14.39 8.07 -9.92
C THR A 383 -15.49 7.90 -8.88
N GLY A 384 -15.23 7.20 -7.77
CA GLY A 384 -16.21 6.86 -6.73
C GLY A 384 -16.92 5.52 -6.95
N ASN A 385 -16.57 4.79 -8.01
CA ASN A 385 -17.15 3.47 -8.33
C ASN A 385 -16.36 2.33 -7.65
N THR A 386 -16.10 2.46 -6.34
CA THR A 386 -15.29 1.51 -5.56
C THR A 386 -15.91 0.11 -5.53
N ARG A 387 -17.25 0.00 -5.50
CA ARG A 387 -17.95 -1.29 -5.61
C ARG A 387 -17.67 -1.99 -6.94
N THR A 388 -17.68 -1.25 -8.04
CA THR A 388 -17.38 -1.82 -9.37
C THR A 388 -15.90 -2.21 -9.47
N ALA A 389 -14.99 -1.39 -8.93
CA ALA A 389 -13.58 -1.73 -8.86
C ALA A 389 -13.36 -3.04 -8.09
N LEU A 390 -14.01 -3.21 -6.93
CA LEU A 390 -13.98 -4.47 -6.18
C LEU A 390 -14.53 -5.64 -7.00
N LEU A 391 -15.66 -5.47 -7.70
CA LEU A 391 -16.25 -6.55 -8.50
C LEU A 391 -15.33 -6.98 -9.64
N CYS A 392 -14.70 -6.03 -10.33
CA CYS A 392 -13.70 -6.33 -11.37
C CYS A 392 -12.51 -7.10 -10.77
N GLU A 393 -12.01 -6.66 -9.61
CA GLU A 393 -10.88 -7.31 -8.96
C GLU A 393 -11.27 -8.68 -8.40
N ALA A 394 -12.38 -8.82 -7.70
CA ALA A 394 -12.84 -10.09 -7.15
C ALA A 394 -13.07 -11.14 -8.25
N SER A 395 -13.64 -10.75 -9.40
CA SER A 395 -13.79 -11.64 -10.55
C SER A 395 -12.44 -12.07 -11.10
N THR A 396 -11.48 -11.15 -11.19
CA THR A 396 -10.11 -11.44 -11.65
C THR A 396 -9.37 -12.34 -10.66
N LEU A 397 -9.48 -12.07 -9.34
CA LEU A 397 -8.89 -12.89 -8.30
C LEU A 397 -9.48 -14.30 -8.28
N GLY A 398 -10.76 -14.47 -8.63
CA GLY A 398 -11.36 -15.78 -8.82
C GLY A 398 -10.66 -16.59 -9.93
N ILE A 399 -10.45 -15.96 -11.09
CA ILE A 399 -9.73 -16.59 -12.21
C ILE A 399 -8.27 -16.86 -11.86
N TYR A 400 -7.61 -15.90 -11.20
CA TYR A 400 -6.24 -16.06 -10.70
C TYR A 400 -6.12 -17.23 -9.72
N THR A 401 -7.05 -17.34 -8.77
CA THR A 401 -7.08 -18.45 -7.79
C THR A 401 -7.26 -19.79 -8.49
N ILE A 402 -8.14 -19.89 -9.48
CA ILE A 402 -8.29 -21.11 -10.28
C ILE A 402 -6.98 -21.47 -10.97
N TYR A 403 -6.30 -20.49 -11.58
CA TYR A 403 -4.99 -20.72 -12.19
C TYR A 403 -3.96 -21.22 -11.16
N VAL A 404 -3.83 -20.57 -10.01
CA VAL A 404 -2.89 -20.95 -8.93
C VAL A 404 -3.16 -22.37 -8.46
N VAL A 405 -4.42 -22.71 -8.18
CA VAL A 405 -4.80 -24.06 -7.72
C VAL A 405 -4.50 -25.11 -8.79
N VAL A 406 -4.90 -24.89 -10.03
CA VAL A 406 -4.73 -25.86 -11.10
C VAL A 406 -3.25 -25.98 -11.48
N ALA A 407 -2.57 -24.89 -11.79
CA ALA A 407 -1.20 -24.91 -12.29
C ALA A 407 -0.19 -25.31 -11.20
N ILE A 408 -0.31 -24.73 -10.00
CA ILE A 408 0.69 -24.91 -8.96
C ILE A 408 0.39 -26.13 -8.10
N LEU A 409 -0.84 -26.24 -7.53
CA LEU A 409 -1.15 -27.31 -6.58
C LEU A 409 -1.46 -28.66 -7.26
N ILE A 410 -2.16 -28.64 -8.41
CA ILE A 410 -2.55 -29.89 -9.10
C ILE A 410 -1.46 -30.31 -10.10
N CYS A 411 -1.10 -29.45 -11.07
CA CYS A 411 -0.18 -29.78 -12.13
C CYS A 411 1.31 -29.65 -11.73
N ARG A 412 1.62 -28.98 -10.62
CA ARG A 412 2.98 -28.74 -10.11
C ARG A 412 3.94 -28.24 -11.20
N VAL A 413 3.51 -27.19 -11.92
CA VAL A 413 4.29 -26.61 -13.01
C VAL A 413 5.59 -25.97 -12.52
N SER A 414 6.57 -25.78 -13.41
CA SER A 414 7.82 -25.12 -13.05
C SER A 414 7.62 -23.65 -12.65
N LEU A 415 8.54 -23.10 -11.87
CA LEU A 415 8.47 -21.77 -11.27
C LEU A 415 8.15 -20.62 -12.26
N PRO A 416 8.69 -20.58 -13.50
CA PRO A 416 8.28 -19.58 -14.47
C PRO A 416 6.77 -19.57 -14.78
N TRP A 417 6.15 -20.75 -14.86
CA TRP A 417 4.71 -20.86 -15.06
C TRP A 417 3.90 -20.45 -13.82
N CYS A 418 4.45 -20.61 -12.62
CA CYS A 418 3.82 -20.05 -11.42
C CYS A 418 3.72 -18.53 -11.54
N TRP A 419 4.80 -17.86 -11.94
CA TRP A 419 4.83 -16.41 -12.14
C TRP A 419 4.02 -15.92 -13.35
N ALA A 420 3.68 -16.81 -14.30
CA ALA A 420 2.75 -16.48 -15.39
C ALA A 420 1.33 -16.16 -14.86
N SER A 421 0.99 -16.53 -13.62
CA SER A 421 -0.24 -16.10 -12.94
C SER A 421 -0.41 -14.58 -12.92
N GLU A 422 0.69 -13.82 -12.85
CA GLU A 422 0.66 -12.35 -12.92
C GLU A 422 0.15 -11.84 -14.28
N HIS A 423 0.45 -12.54 -15.37
CA HIS A 423 -0.12 -12.20 -16.68
C HIS A 423 -1.62 -12.43 -16.69
N VAL A 424 -2.07 -13.56 -16.14
CA VAL A 424 -3.50 -13.89 -16.05
C VAL A 424 -4.23 -12.79 -15.26
N TYR A 425 -3.75 -12.46 -14.07
CA TYR A 425 -4.32 -11.40 -13.25
C TYR A 425 -4.36 -10.05 -14.00
N ASN A 426 -3.22 -9.60 -14.49
CA ASN A 426 -3.09 -8.26 -15.06
C ASN A 426 -3.85 -8.10 -16.40
N VAL A 427 -3.93 -9.13 -17.22
CA VAL A 427 -4.73 -9.12 -18.47
C VAL A 427 -6.21 -9.03 -18.15
N PHE A 428 -6.72 -9.88 -17.25
CA PHE A 428 -8.15 -9.89 -16.92
C PHE A 428 -8.60 -8.61 -16.24
N ILE A 429 -7.84 -8.09 -15.26
CA ILE A 429 -8.21 -6.84 -14.60
C ILE A 429 -8.13 -5.65 -15.57
N THR A 430 -7.14 -5.61 -16.47
CA THR A 430 -7.05 -4.61 -17.54
C THR A 430 -8.27 -4.65 -18.43
N LEU A 431 -8.66 -5.85 -18.88
CA LEU A 431 -9.83 -6.04 -19.75
C LEU A 431 -11.12 -5.58 -19.06
N MET A 432 -11.40 -6.07 -17.84
CA MET A 432 -12.61 -5.74 -17.09
C MET A 432 -12.72 -4.23 -16.82
N THR A 433 -11.62 -3.62 -16.35
CA THR A 433 -11.62 -2.19 -16.03
C THR A 433 -11.64 -1.30 -17.28
N ALA A 434 -10.99 -1.70 -18.38
CA ALA A 434 -11.04 -0.99 -19.65
C ALA A 434 -12.46 -1.04 -20.26
N LEU A 435 -13.10 -2.21 -20.27
CA LEU A 435 -14.48 -2.35 -20.70
C LEU A 435 -15.42 -1.45 -19.88
N TYR A 436 -15.23 -1.41 -18.55
CA TYR A 436 -16.03 -0.53 -17.70
C TYR A 436 -15.79 0.95 -18.00
N ILE A 437 -14.55 1.39 -18.23
CA ILE A 437 -14.25 2.79 -18.58
C ILE A 437 -14.80 3.16 -19.96
N ILE A 438 -14.85 2.22 -20.90
CA ILE A 438 -15.35 2.49 -22.27
C ILE A 438 -16.88 2.48 -22.32
N TYR A 439 -17.53 1.51 -21.72
CA TYR A 439 -18.97 1.26 -21.86
C TYR A 439 -19.78 1.56 -20.60
N GLY A 440 -19.13 1.66 -19.44
CA GLY A 440 -19.80 1.89 -18.16
C GLY A 440 -20.27 3.33 -17.97
N HIS A 441 -21.28 3.51 -17.12
CA HIS A 441 -21.89 4.82 -16.82
C HIS A 441 -21.23 5.45 -15.58
N TRP A 442 -19.90 5.35 -15.46
CA TRP A 442 -19.12 5.84 -14.31
C TRP A 442 -19.23 7.34 -14.09
N GLU A 443 -19.53 8.11 -15.14
CA GLU A 443 -19.71 9.57 -15.11
C GLU A 443 -20.90 10.02 -14.26
N ARG A 444 -21.93 9.16 -14.12
CA ARG A 444 -23.18 9.46 -13.38
C ARG A 444 -23.08 9.26 -11.87
N LYS A 445 -21.96 8.71 -11.38
CA LYS A 445 -21.79 8.38 -9.96
C LYS A 445 -21.75 9.66 -9.11
N ARG A 446 -22.70 9.77 -8.19
CA ARG A 446 -22.72 10.79 -7.12
C ARG A 446 -22.33 10.13 -5.81
N ILE A 447 -21.38 10.74 -5.06
CA ILE A 447 -20.90 10.26 -3.76
C ILE A 447 -20.85 11.40 -2.76
#